data_8e573168bcce4b79eee8804573e6f4e0
#
_entry.id   8e573168bcce4b79eee8804573e6f4e0
#
_cell.length_a   1.000
_cell.length_b   1.000
_cell.length_c   1.000
_cell.angle_alpha   90.00
_cell.angle_beta   90.00
_cell.angle_gamma   90.00
#
_symmetry.space_group_name_H-M   'P 1'
#
loop_
_entity.id
_entity.type
_entity.pdbx_description
1 polymer ?
#
loop_
_entity_poly.entity_id
_entity_poly.type
_entity_poly.pdbx_seq_one_letter_code
_entity_poly.pdbx_strand_id
1 'polypeptide(L)'
;MADTANLEIGDQKYSLNLIKGTEQELAVDISKLRKESRVITFDDGYGNTGSCESEITFIDGDKGILRYRGYDIAELAEKSNFLESAYLLLNGNLPSGGELDGFRQRVAGYCDLPAEVLTSIRSQPAGAHPMAVLSSGLQALGGSYPQYGTNDRKKDLESFDESSALIISAVRSLAAAIYKNSLGEDLSSSDPGRTYCENFLSMMFDKPGESTPVPSAVESALD
;
A
#
# COMPACT_ATOMS: atom_id res chain seq x y z
N MET A 1 18.19 33.07 3.88
CA MET A 1 17.34 33.65 4.94
C MET A 1 16.24 32.63 5.16
N ALA A 2 15.94 32.28 6.39
CA ALA A 2 14.80 31.39 6.63
C ALA A 2 13.55 32.14 6.21
N ASP A 3 12.79 31.60 5.28
CA ASP A 3 11.52 32.19 4.87
C ASP A 3 10.53 32.03 6.01
N THR A 4 9.95 33.14 6.48
CA THR A 4 9.00 33.14 7.59
C THR A 4 7.72 33.86 7.20
N ALA A 5 6.59 33.37 7.69
CA ALA A 5 5.31 34.06 7.66
C ALA A 5 5.07 34.76 9.01
N ASN A 6 4.43 35.92 8.99
CA ASN A 6 4.04 36.63 10.20
C ASN A 6 2.54 36.55 10.40
N LEU A 7 2.15 36.05 11.57
CA LEU A 7 0.74 36.00 12.01
C LEU A 7 0.53 37.08 13.07
N GLU A 8 -0.43 37.97 12.86
CA GLU A 8 -0.82 39.00 13.81
C GLU A 8 -2.16 38.63 14.49
N ILE A 9 -2.16 38.60 15.80
CA ILE A 9 -3.35 38.29 16.61
C ILE A 9 -3.50 39.41 17.66
N GLY A 10 -4.45 40.32 17.46
CA GLY A 10 -4.53 41.55 18.23
C GLY A 10 -3.25 42.37 18.05
N ASP A 11 -2.61 42.72 19.16
CA ASP A 11 -1.37 43.52 19.17
C ASP A 11 -0.10 42.67 19.14
N GLN A 12 -0.23 41.36 19.06
CA GLN A 12 0.90 40.42 19.09
C GLN A 12 1.23 39.88 17.72
N LYS A 13 2.54 39.74 17.44
CA LYS A 13 3.08 39.18 16.20
C LYS A 13 3.84 37.88 16.49
N TYR A 14 3.55 36.88 15.68
CA TYR A 14 4.19 35.56 15.73
C TYR A 14 4.88 35.31 14.41
N SER A 15 6.16 34.97 14.46
CA SER A 15 6.94 34.57 13.28
C SER A 15 6.94 33.05 13.17
N LEU A 16 6.37 32.51 12.09
CA LEU A 16 6.21 31.08 11.82
C LEU A 16 7.13 30.69 10.66
N ASN A 17 7.76 29.53 10.75
CA ASN A 17 8.62 29.04 9.68
C ASN A 17 7.78 28.63 8.47
N LEU A 18 8.35 28.81 7.27
CA LEU A 18 7.80 28.27 6.05
C LEU A 18 8.50 26.96 5.71
N ILE A 19 7.69 25.97 5.33
CA ILE A 19 8.16 24.70 4.76
C ILE A 19 7.86 24.77 3.26
N LYS A 20 8.86 24.46 2.43
CA LYS A 20 8.72 24.49 0.98
C LYS A 20 8.86 23.07 0.43
N GLY A 21 7.80 22.58 -0.21
CA GLY A 21 7.81 21.33 -0.93
C GLY A 21 8.63 21.38 -2.23
N THR A 22 8.99 20.22 -2.76
CA THR A 22 9.74 20.09 -4.03
C THR A 22 8.97 20.63 -5.23
N GLU A 23 7.65 20.60 -5.19
CA GLU A 23 6.75 21.16 -6.20
C GLU A 23 6.44 22.66 -5.97
N GLN A 24 7.23 23.32 -5.12
CA GLN A 24 7.14 24.75 -4.80
C GLN A 24 5.94 25.15 -3.93
N GLU A 25 5.18 24.21 -3.43
CA GLU A 25 4.10 24.47 -2.48
C GLU A 25 4.68 24.96 -1.15
N LEU A 26 4.05 25.99 -0.57
CA LEU A 26 4.49 26.58 0.67
C LEU A 26 3.49 26.27 1.79
N ALA A 27 3.98 25.73 2.89
CA ALA A 27 3.21 25.54 4.10
C ALA A 27 3.74 26.40 5.25
N VAL A 28 2.86 26.86 6.12
CA VAL A 28 3.22 27.54 7.36
C VAL A 28 3.33 26.51 8.48
N ASP A 29 4.51 26.39 9.09
CA ASP A 29 4.69 25.51 10.25
C ASP A 29 4.02 26.11 11.49
N ILE A 30 2.87 25.56 11.85
CA ILE A 30 2.07 25.97 13.02
C ILE A 30 2.39 25.17 14.29
N SER A 31 3.40 24.31 14.30
CA SER A 31 3.70 23.40 15.43
C SER A 31 3.87 24.11 16.77
N LYS A 32 4.40 25.34 16.76
CA LYS A 32 4.60 26.16 17.96
C LYS A 32 3.46 27.13 18.28
N LEU A 33 2.55 27.37 17.33
CA LEU A 33 1.50 28.41 17.44
C LEU A 33 0.69 28.29 18.72
N ARG A 34 0.17 27.09 19.01
CA ARG A 34 -0.64 26.86 20.21
C ARG A 34 0.11 27.15 21.53
N LYS A 35 1.39 26.76 21.58
CA LYS A 35 2.21 26.96 22.78
C LYS A 35 2.49 28.44 23.05
N GLU A 36 2.74 29.20 22.00
CA GLU A 36 3.16 30.61 22.08
C GLU A 36 1.97 31.58 22.19
N SER A 37 0.90 31.31 21.43
CA SER A 37 -0.27 32.22 21.36
C SER A 37 -1.51 31.73 22.09
N ARG A 38 -1.59 30.45 22.44
CA ARG A 38 -2.81 29.73 22.89
C ARG A 38 -3.93 29.65 21.84
N VAL A 39 -3.66 30.06 20.61
CA VAL A 39 -4.58 29.98 19.48
C VAL A 39 -4.31 28.68 18.69
N ILE A 40 -5.35 28.13 18.10
CA ILE A 40 -5.29 26.99 17.17
C ILE A 40 -5.82 27.42 15.80
N THR A 41 -5.43 26.72 14.77
CA THR A 41 -6.06 26.82 13.45
C THR A 41 -7.31 25.95 13.42
N PHE A 42 -8.31 26.35 12.64
CA PHE A 42 -9.50 25.57 12.36
C PHE A 42 -9.61 25.39 10.85
N ASP A 43 -9.66 24.15 10.42
CA ASP A 43 -9.79 23.74 9.01
C ASP A 43 -10.64 22.46 8.98
N ASP A 44 -11.92 22.62 8.63
CA ASP A 44 -12.86 21.51 8.59
C ASP A 44 -12.56 20.58 7.41
N GLY A 45 -12.18 19.36 7.71
CA GLY A 45 -11.86 18.34 6.71
C GLY A 45 -10.48 18.44 6.07
N TYR A 46 -9.56 19.20 6.65
CA TYR A 46 -8.17 19.32 6.15
C TYR A 46 -8.06 19.87 4.72
N GLY A 47 -9.01 20.70 4.29
CA GLY A 47 -9.02 21.25 2.93
C GLY A 47 -7.87 22.19 2.62
N ASN A 48 -7.21 22.74 3.64
CA ASN A 48 -6.11 23.71 3.51
C ASN A 48 -4.99 23.47 4.54
N THR A 49 -4.83 22.24 5.00
CA THR A 49 -3.85 21.89 6.03
C THR A 49 -2.98 20.74 5.59
N GLY A 50 -1.68 20.96 5.45
CA GLY A 50 -0.67 19.91 5.29
C GLY A 50 -0.51 19.14 6.62
N SER A 51 -0.82 17.85 6.63
CA SER A 51 -0.73 17.00 7.83
C SER A 51 0.66 16.40 8.05
N CYS A 52 1.43 16.21 6.97
CA CYS A 52 2.78 15.65 7.00
C CYS A 52 3.54 15.99 5.70
N GLU A 53 4.85 15.80 5.73
CA GLU A 53 5.69 15.73 4.54
C GLU A 53 5.75 14.28 4.06
N SER A 54 5.67 14.07 2.74
CA SER A 54 5.77 12.75 2.12
C SER A 54 6.59 12.83 0.84
N GLU A 55 7.48 11.86 0.67
CA GLU A 55 8.25 11.66 -0.57
C GLU A 55 7.66 10.55 -1.45
N ILE A 56 6.55 9.93 -1.04
CA ILE A 56 6.03 8.70 -1.67
C ILE A 56 5.24 9.04 -2.93
N THR A 57 4.29 9.95 -2.81
CA THR A 57 3.34 10.22 -3.90
C THR A 57 3.11 11.72 -4.03
N PHE A 58 3.12 12.22 -5.27
CA PHE A 58 2.61 13.54 -5.63
C PHE A 58 1.38 13.38 -6.51
N ILE A 59 0.32 14.14 -6.21
CA ILE A 59 -0.90 14.18 -7.02
C ILE A 59 -1.35 15.64 -7.19
N ASP A 60 -1.63 16.02 -8.44
CA ASP A 60 -2.29 17.25 -8.80
C ASP A 60 -3.51 16.91 -9.66
N GLY A 61 -4.68 16.83 -9.00
CA GLY A 61 -5.92 16.43 -9.65
C GLY A 61 -6.41 17.40 -10.72
N ASP A 62 -6.10 18.71 -10.56
CA ASP A 62 -6.50 19.74 -11.52
C ASP A 62 -5.71 19.62 -12.84
N LYS A 63 -4.45 19.23 -12.75
CA LYS A 63 -3.58 19.03 -13.92
C LYS A 63 -3.52 17.57 -14.39
N GLY A 64 -4.12 16.63 -13.66
CA GLY A 64 -4.06 15.21 -13.98
C GLY A 64 -2.64 14.63 -13.83
N ILE A 65 -1.86 15.12 -12.88
CA ILE A 65 -0.48 14.66 -12.64
C ILE A 65 -0.48 13.71 -11.44
N LEU A 66 0.12 12.53 -11.64
CA LEU A 66 0.42 11.57 -10.58
C LEU A 66 1.85 11.09 -10.72
N ARG A 67 2.60 11.12 -9.61
CA ARG A 67 3.97 10.60 -9.56
C ARG A 67 4.17 9.73 -8.34
N TYR A 68 4.89 8.62 -8.50
CA TYR A 68 5.37 7.78 -7.41
C TYR A 68 6.88 7.95 -7.26
N ARG A 69 7.35 8.39 -6.09
CA ARG A 69 8.77 8.67 -5.81
C ARG A 69 9.44 9.53 -6.89
N GLY A 70 8.67 10.45 -7.51
CA GLY A 70 9.13 11.33 -8.58
C GLY A 70 8.98 10.79 -10.01
N TYR A 71 8.69 9.49 -10.18
CA TYR A 71 8.41 8.88 -11.48
C TYR A 71 6.98 9.16 -11.93
N ASP A 72 6.81 9.54 -13.20
CA ASP A 72 5.48 9.76 -13.77
C ASP A 72 4.71 8.44 -13.88
N ILE A 73 3.41 8.47 -13.52
CA ILE A 73 2.59 7.26 -13.52
C ILE A 73 2.45 6.61 -14.90
N ALA A 74 2.41 7.42 -15.97
CA ALA A 74 2.31 6.89 -17.32
C ALA A 74 3.60 6.14 -17.72
N GLU A 75 4.76 6.63 -17.28
CA GLU A 75 6.03 5.95 -17.52
C GLU A 75 6.13 4.63 -16.74
N LEU A 76 5.68 4.62 -15.49
CA LEU A 76 5.63 3.38 -14.69
C LEU A 76 4.67 2.36 -15.30
N ALA A 77 3.48 2.79 -15.73
CA ALA A 77 2.50 1.90 -16.36
C ALA A 77 3.00 1.30 -17.69
N GLU A 78 3.86 2.01 -18.42
CA GLU A 78 4.39 1.54 -19.70
C GLU A 78 5.63 0.63 -19.54
N LYS A 79 6.49 0.90 -18.54
CA LYS A 79 7.84 0.34 -18.46
C LYS A 79 8.11 -0.50 -17.22
N SER A 80 7.17 -0.57 -16.30
CA SER A 80 7.32 -1.26 -15.02
C SER A 80 6.21 -2.28 -14.84
N ASN A 81 6.29 -3.06 -13.78
CA ASN A 81 5.28 -4.04 -13.39
C ASN A 81 4.85 -3.80 -11.93
N PHE A 82 3.82 -4.54 -11.49
CA PHE A 82 3.26 -4.38 -10.14
C PHE A 82 4.32 -4.50 -9.03
N LEU A 83 5.20 -5.51 -9.10
CA LEU A 83 6.21 -5.72 -8.06
C LEU A 83 7.34 -4.68 -8.10
N GLU A 84 7.71 -4.19 -9.27
CA GLU A 84 8.67 -3.07 -9.39
C GLU A 84 8.09 -1.79 -8.80
N SER A 85 6.82 -1.48 -9.11
CA SER A 85 6.12 -0.33 -8.55
C SER A 85 5.93 -0.45 -7.03
N ALA A 86 5.59 -1.64 -6.53
CA ALA A 86 5.52 -1.91 -5.10
C ALA A 86 6.88 -1.72 -4.41
N TYR A 87 7.95 -2.25 -4.99
CA TYR A 87 9.30 -2.07 -4.50
C TYR A 87 9.70 -0.58 -4.46
N LEU A 88 9.42 0.16 -5.53
CA LEU A 88 9.68 1.60 -5.62
C LEU A 88 9.01 2.37 -4.48
N LEU A 89 7.73 2.11 -4.22
CA LEU A 89 6.98 2.78 -3.15
C LEU A 89 7.56 2.47 -1.76
N LEU A 90 7.94 1.22 -1.51
CA LEU A 90 8.49 0.77 -0.23
C LEU A 90 9.93 1.27 0.00
N ASN A 91 10.79 1.20 -1.03
CA ASN A 91 12.23 1.41 -0.88
C ASN A 91 12.72 2.77 -1.41
N GLY A 92 11.90 3.51 -2.16
CA GLY A 92 12.22 4.84 -2.65
C GLY A 92 12.90 4.90 -4.01
N ASN A 93 13.38 3.77 -4.54
CA ASN A 93 14.04 3.66 -5.84
C ASN A 93 13.54 2.41 -6.59
N LEU A 94 13.60 2.44 -7.91
CA LEU A 94 13.37 1.25 -8.71
C LEU A 94 14.45 0.19 -8.40
N PRO A 95 14.07 -1.11 -8.35
CA PRO A 95 14.98 -2.17 -8.02
C PRO A 95 16.00 -2.42 -9.14
N SER A 96 17.22 -2.79 -8.79
CA SER A 96 18.11 -3.52 -9.71
C SER A 96 17.57 -4.93 -9.95
N GLY A 97 18.06 -5.62 -11.00
CA GLY A 97 17.62 -6.98 -11.30
C GLY A 97 17.74 -7.95 -10.12
N GLY A 98 18.84 -7.89 -9.38
CA GLY A 98 19.05 -8.74 -8.19
C GLY A 98 18.13 -8.40 -7.02
N GLU A 99 17.82 -7.13 -6.80
CA GLU A 99 16.88 -6.68 -5.77
C GLU A 99 15.44 -7.11 -6.10
N LEU A 100 15.05 -6.97 -7.36
CA LEU A 100 13.75 -7.42 -7.84
C LEU A 100 13.57 -8.93 -7.68
N ASP A 101 14.58 -9.71 -8.06
CA ASP A 101 14.54 -11.18 -7.91
C ASP A 101 14.44 -11.57 -6.43
N GLY A 102 15.20 -10.91 -5.56
CA GLY A 102 15.09 -11.12 -4.12
C GLY A 102 13.70 -10.76 -3.56
N PHE A 103 13.11 -9.67 -4.03
CA PHE A 103 11.76 -9.27 -3.63
C PHE A 103 10.70 -10.24 -4.14
N ARG A 104 10.79 -10.66 -5.40
CA ARG A 104 9.91 -11.70 -5.99
C ARG A 104 9.95 -13.00 -5.19
N GLN A 105 11.14 -13.46 -4.82
CA GLN A 105 11.31 -14.67 -4.01
C GLN A 105 10.66 -14.54 -2.63
N ARG A 106 10.83 -13.40 -1.96
CA ARG A 106 10.16 -13.15 -0.67
C ARG A 106 8.64 -13.16 -0.80
N VAL A 107 8.08 -12.47 -1.78
CA VAL A 107 6.63 -12.44 -2.04
C VAL A 107 6.12 -13.84 -2.37
N ALA A 108 6.83 -14.61 -3.21
CA ALA A 108 6.48 -15.98 -3.55
C ALA A 108 6.51 -16.93 -2.34
N GLY A 109 7.39 -16.67 -1.37
CA GLY A 109 7.48 -17.45 -0.13
C GLY A 109 6.24 -17.40 0.76
N TYR A 110 5.36 -16.42 0.56
CA TYR A 110 4.12 -16.22 1.34
C TYR A 110 2.84 -16.45 0.52
N CYS A 111 2.93 -17.17 -0.60
CA CYS A 111 1.79 -17.35 -1.49
C CYS A 111 0.66 -18.22 -0.90
N ASP A 112 0.97 -19.12 0.01
CA ASP A 112 0.00 -20.00 0.64
C ASP A 112 -0.56 -19.37 1.91
N LEU A 113 -1.90 -19.35 2.02
CA LEU A 113 -2.58 -18.85 3.22
C LEU A 113 -2.59 -19.92 4.32
N PRO A 114 -2.36 -19.52 5.58
CA PRO A 114 -2.54 -20.43 6.72
C PRO A 114 -3.96 -21.02 6.77
N ALA A 115 -4.07 -22.26 7.25
CA ALA A 115 -5.33 -22.98 7.30
C ALA A 115 -6.40 -22.28 8.15
N GLU A 116 -5.97 -21.59 9.20
CA GLU A 116 -6.84 -20.79 10.08
C GLU A 116 -7.45 -19.60 9.35
N VAL A 117 -6.67 -18.96 8.48
CA VAL A 117 -7.12 -17.84 7.63
C VAL A 117 -8.15 -18.33 6.62
N LEU A 118 -7.90 -19.44 5.93
CA LEU A 118 -8.84 -20.06 4.99
C LEU A 118 -10.13 -20.48 5.69
N THR A 119 -10.03 -21.03 6.91
CA THR A 119 -11.20 -21.39 7.72
C THR A 119 -12.02 -20.16 8.09
N SER A 120 -11.37 -19.06 8.44
CA SER A 120 -12.04 -17.78 8.72
C SER A 120 -12.83 -17.26 7.51
N ILE A 121 -12.26 -17.33 6.30
CA ILE A 121 -12.94 -16.92 5.05
C ILE A 121 -14.15 -17.84 4.80
N ARG A 122 -13.98 -19.15 4.88
CA ARG A 122 -15.05 -20.13 4.62
C ARG A 122 -16.21 -20.02 5.60
N SER A 123 -15.98 -19.52 6.80
CA SER A 123 -17.02 -19.29 7.80
C SER A 123 -17.90 -18.06 7.52
N GLN A 124 -17.49 -17.18 6.60
CA GLN A 124 -18.27 -16.01 6.26
C GLN A 124 -19.44 -16.36 5.35
N PRO A 125 -20.60 -15.69 5.50
CA PRO A 125 -21.71 -15.86 4.57
C PRO A 125 -21.29 -15.56 3.12
N ALA A 126 -21.77 -16.34 2.15
CA ALA A 126 -21.47 -16.17 0.73
C ALA A 126 -21.85 -14.76 0.20
N GLY A 127 -22.85 -14.11 0.79
CA GLY A 127 -23.25 -12.74 0.45
C GLY A 127 -22.54 -11.64 1.26
N ALA A 128 -21.54 -11.96 2.06
CA ALA A 128 -20.77 -10.95 2.81
C ALA A 128 -20.03 -10.01 1.86
N HIS A 129 -19.92 -8.72 2.23
CA HIS A 129 -19.19 -7.76 1.43
C HIS A 129 -17.70 -8.14 1.35
N PRO A 130 -17.11 -8.29 0.14
CA PRO A 130 -15.75 -8.83 -0.01
C PRO A 130 -14.69 -8.05 0.75
N MET A 131 -14.82 -6.72 0.88
CA MET A 131 -13.89 -5.91 1.66
C MET A 131 -13.97 -6.19 3.17
N ALA A 132 -15.13 -6.52 3.69
CA ALA A 132 -15.28 -6.91 5.09
C ALA A 132 -14.60 -8.27 5.36
N VAL A 133 -14.76 -9.22 4.44
CA VAL A 133 -14.08 -10.53 4.51
C VAL A 133 -12.56 -10.37 4.37
N LEU A 134 -12.09 -9.51 3.46
CA LEU A 134 -10.67 -9.21 3.30
C LEU A 134 -10.07 -8.63 4.59
N SER A 135 -10.74 -7.65 5.20
CA SER A 135 -10.29 -7.08 6.48
C SER A 135 -10.20 -8.13 7.59
N SER A 136 -11.22 -9.00 7.71
CA SER A 136 -11.21 -10.11 8.68
C SER A 136 -10.09 -11.11 8.41
N GLY A 137 -9.84 -11.45 7.14
CA GLY A 137 -8.77 -12.34 6.72
C GLY A 137 -7.38 -11.80 7.04
N LEU A 138 -7.16 -10.50 6.81
CA LEU A 138 -5.90 -9.84 7.17
C LEU A 138 -5.67 -9.81 8.68
N GLN A 139 -6.72 -9.63 9.49
CA GLN A 139 -6.59 -9.69 10.94
C GLN A 139 -6.29 -11.12 11.43
N ALA A 140 -6.93 -12.12 10.84
CA ALA A 140 -6.61 -13.52 11.13
C ALA A 140 -5.17 -13.88 10.75
N LEU A 141 -4.67 -13.35 9.65
CA LEU A 141 -3.27 -13.49 9.21
C LEU A 141 -2.29 -13.00 10.28
N GLY A 142 -2.58 -11.87 10.91
CA GLY A 142 -1.74 -11.33 11.99
C GLY A 142 -1.57 -12.31 13.17
N GLY A 143 -2.58 -13.14 13.46
CA GLY A 143 -2.48 -14.19 14.45
C GLY A 143 -1.53 -15.33 14.07
N SER A 144 -1.39 -15.63 12.78
CA SER A 144 -0.47 -16.66 12.27
C SER A 144 0.99 -16.18 12.19
N TYR A 145 1.21 -14.86 12.18
CA TYR A 145 2.54 -14.24 12.10
C TYR A 145 2.78 -13.23 13.23
N PRO A 146 2.78 -13.68 14.50
CA PRO A 146 2.87 -12.79 15.67
C PRO A 146 4.21 -12.05 15.79
N GLN A 147 5.23 -12.46 15.03
CA GLN A 147 6.52 -11.78 14.96
C GLN A 147 6.45 -10.45 14.19
N TYR A 148 5.39 -10.20 13.43
CA TYR A 148 5.15 -8.95 12.72
C TYR A 148 4.02 -8.17 13.42
N GLY A 149 4.16 -6.85 13.57
CA GLY A 149 3.18 -6.05 14.32
C GLY A 149 3.26 -6.23 15.83
N THR A 150 4.47 -6.12 16.38
CA THR A 150 4.77 -6.44 17.80
C THR A 150 4.47 -5.28 18.77
N ASN A 151 4.04 -4.11 18.29
CA ASN A 151 3.94 -2.83 19.02
C ASN A 151 5.30 -2.28 19.50
N ASP A 152 6.41 -2.87 19.08
CA ASP A 152 7.77 -2.36 19.24
C ASP A 152 8.25 -1.83 17.91
N ARG A 153 8.21 -0.50 17.74
CA ARG A 153 8.55 0.17 16.48
C ARG A 153 9.90 -0.26 15.92
N LYS A 154 10.89 -0.54 16.77
CA LYS A 154 12.22 -0.92 16.31
C LYS A 154 12.18 -2.30 15.66
N LYS A 155 11.55 -3.28 16.32
CA LYS A 155 11.37 -4.64 15.78
C LYS A 155 10.52 -4.65 14.53
N ASP A 156 9.44 -3.86 14.52
CA ASP A 156 8.55 -3.76 13.37
C ASP A 156 9.27 -3.17 12.15
N LEU A 157 10.18 -2.20 12.34
CA LEU A 157 11.02 -1.66 11.27
C LEU A 157 12.10 -2.66 10.81
N GLU A 158 12.69 -3.44 11.72
CA GLU A 158 13.66 -4.50 11.37
C GLU A 158 13.02 -5.62 10.52
N SER A 159 11.73 -5.87 10.68
CA SER A 159 10.97 -6.87 9.92
C SER A 159 10.15 -6.29 8.76
N PHE A 160 10.34 -5.01 8.43
CA PHE A 160 9.51 -4.29 7.46
C PHE A 160 9.47 -4.94 6.07
N ASP A 161 10.61 -5.38 5.55
CA ASP A 161 10.71 -6.01 4.23
C ASP A 161 9.94 -7.33 4.17
N GLU A 162 10.08 -8.16 5.21
CA GLU A 162 9.39 -9.45 5.29
C GLU A 162 7.89 -9.28 5.51
N SER A 163 7.49 -8.38 6.40
CA SER A 163 6.07 -8.10 6.66
C SER A 163 5.37 -7.48 5.45
N SER A 164 6.07 -6.61 4.70
CA SER A 164 5.55 -6.04 3.46
C SER A 164 5.36 -7.10 2.37
N ALA A 165 6.33 -8.00 2.18
CA ALA A 165 6.23 -9.10 1.23
C ALA A 165 5.10 -10.06 1.60
N LEU A 166 4.95 -10.39 2.90
CA LEU A 166 3.84 -11.17 3.42
C LEU A 166 2.49 -10.53 3.08
N ILE A 167 2.30 -9.25 3.39
CA ILE A 167 1.02 -8.56 3.17
C ILE A 167 0.69 -8.51 1.67
N ILE A 168 1.65 -8.12 0.83
CA ILE A 168 1.46 -8.06 -0.64
C ILE A 168 1.03 -9.43 -1.18
N SER A 169 1.70 -10.49 -0.77
CA SER A 169 1.37 -11.84 -1.21
C SER A 169 0.03 -12.32 -0.67
N ALA A 170 -0.21 -12.12 0.62
CA ALA A 170 -1.42 -12.58 1.28
C ALA A 170 -2.68 -11.87 0.77
N VAL A 171 -2.63 -10.56 0.51
CA VAL A 171 -3.79 -9.81 -0.04
C VAL A 171 -4.22 -10.40 -1.38
N ARG A 172 -3.29 -10.74 -2.27
CA ARG A 172 -3.56 -11.43 -3.53
C ARG A 172 -4.30 -12.76 -3.29
N SER A 173 -3.74 -13.61 -2.44
CA SER A 173 -4.30 -14.93 -2.14
C SER A 173 -5.63 -14.84 -1.40
N LEU A 174 -5.79 -13.88 -0.49
CA LEU A 174 -7.07 -13.58 0.18
C LEU A 174 -8.15 -13.15 -0.81
N ALA A 175 -7.83 -12.25 -1.74
CA ALA A 175 -8.79 -11.78 -2.74
C ALA A 175 -9.29 -12.96 -3.62
N ALA A 176 -8.37 -13.83 -4.06
CA ALA A 176 -8.71 -15.02 -4.81
C ALA A 176 -9.58 -16.00 -3.98
N ALA A 177 -9.21 -16.24 -2.72
CA ALA A 177 -9.96 -17.11 -1.82
C ALA A 177 -11.38 -16.59 -1.55
N ILE A 178 -11.54 -15.29 -1.37
CA ILE A 178 -12.84 -14.64 -1.14
C ILE A 178 -13.74 -14.78 -2.40
N TYR A 179 -13.17 -14.57 -3.58
CA TYR A 179 -13.87 -14.76 -4.83
C TYR A 179 -14.35 -16.21 -4.99
N LYS A 180 -13.46 -17.19 -4.82
CA LYS A 180 -13.79 -18.61 -4.87
C LYS A 180 -14.85 -19.00 -3.83
N ASN A 181 -14.72 -18.53 -2.60
CA ASN A 181 -15.70 -18.78 -1.55
C ASN A 181 -17.10 -18.22 -1.91
N SER A 182 -17.18 -17.07 -2.59
CA SER A 182 -18.45 -16.51 -3.04
C SER A 182 -19.16 -17.36 -4.10
N LEU A 183 -18.39 -18.18 -4.83
CA LEU A 183 -18.90 -19.14 -5.83
C LEU A 183 -19.14 -20.54 -5.24
N GLY A 184 -18.77 -20.77 -3.98
CA GLY A 184 -18.80 -22.10 -3.35
C GLY A 184 -17.72 -23.05 -3.88
N GLU A 185 -16.63 -22.50 -4.40
CA GLU A 185 -15.48 -23.23 -4.94
C GLU A 185 -14.28 -23.21 -4.00
N ASP A 186 -13.43 -24.23 -4.10
CA ASP A 186 -12.15 -24.25 -3.39
C ASP A 186 -11.11 -23.37 -4.10
N LEU A 187 -10.21 -22.77 -3.30
CA LEU A 187 -9.07 -22.02 -3.82
C LEU A 187 -8.13 -22.95 -4.60
N SER A 188 -7.75 -22.51 -5.79
CA SER A 188 -6.69 -23.19 -6.57
C SER A 188 -5.32 -22.93 -5.92
N SER A 189 -4.43 -23.91 -6.03
CA SER A 189 -3.06 -23.78 -5.49
C SER A 189 -2.31 -22.66 -6.19
N SER A 190 -1.48 -21.95 -5.44
CA SER A 190 -0.51 -21.03 -6.02
C SER A 190 0.62 -21.80 -6.74
N ASP A 191 1.19 -21.20 -7.78
CA ASP A 191 2.34 -21.72 -8.50
C ASP A 191 3.50 -20.71 -8.39
N PRO A 192 4.54 -20.99 -7.59
CA PRO A 192 5.67 -20.08 -7.41
C PRO A 192 6.48 -19.81 -8.68
N GLY A 193 6.27 -20.59 -9.74
CA GLY A 193 6.91 -20.40 -11.05
C GLY A 193 6.23 -19.37 -11.95
N ARG A 194 5.01 -18.91 -11.57
CA ARG A 194 4.25 -17.89 -12.31
C ARG A 194 4.59 -16.48 -11.84
N THR A 195 4.33 -15.48 -12.70
CA THR A 195 4.38 -14.08 -12.29
C THR A 195 3.34 -13.78 -11.19
N TYR A 196 3.44 -12.63 -10.57
CA TYR A 196 2.50 -12.22 -9.51
C TYR A 196 1.06 -12.17 -10.03
N CYS A 197 0.85 -11.55 -11.20
CA CYS A 197 -0.47 -11.38 -11.79
C CYS A 197 -1.01 -12.66 -12.44
N GLU A 198 -0.19 -13.44 -13.13
CA GLU A 198 -0.58 -14.78 -13.61
C GLU A 198 -1.07 -15.67 -12.48
N ASN A 199 -0.34 -15.67 -11.35
CA ASN A 199 -0.70 -16.48 -10.19
C ASN A 199 -2.03 -16.01 -9.56
N PHE A 200 -2.27 -14.70 -9.50
CA PHE A 200 -3.54 -14.15 -9.04
C PHE A 200 -4.72 -14.61 -9.91
N LEU A 201 -4.58 -14.47 -11.22
CA LEU A 201 -5.62 -14.86 -12.18
C LEU A 201 -5.88 -16.37 -12.16
N SER A 202 -4.83 -17.16 -12.08
CA SER A 202 -4.93 -18.61 -11.94
C SER A 202 -5.68 -19.01 -10.67
N MET A 203 -5.32 -18.44 -9.51
CA MET A 203 -6.02 -18.73 -8.26
C MET A 203 -7.50 -18.33 -8.30
N MET A 204 -7.86 -17.26 -9.04
CA MET A 204 -9.26 -16.85 -9.19
C MET A 204 -10.06 -17.72 -10.14
N PHE A 205 -9.49 -18.09 -11.31
CA PHE A 205 -10.26 -18.60 -12.43
C PHE A 205 -10.00 -20.07 -12.75
N ASP A 206 -8.83 -20.62 -12.39
CA ASP A 206 -8.56 -22.04 -12.60
C ASP A 206 -9.44 -22.91 -11.70
N LYS A 207 -9.91 -24.05 -12.24
CA LYS A 207 -10.49 -25.09 -11.43
C LYS A 207 -9.40 -26.00 -10.88
N PRO A 208 -9.61 -26.66 -9.74
CA PRO A 208 -8.65 -27.61 -9.18
C PRO A 208 -8.27 -28.69 -10.22
N GLY A 209 -6.99 -28.75 -10.58
CA GLY A 209 -6.46 -29.68 -11.57
C GLY A 209 -6.60 -29.25 -13.05
N GLU A 210 -7.19 -28.08 -13.32
CA GLU A 210 -7.27 -27.48 -14.65
C GLU A 210 -6.47 -26.18 -14.67
N SER A 211 -5.69 -25.94 -15.71
CA SER A 211 -5.04 -24.65 -15.94
C SER A 211 -5.76 -23.95 -17.09
N THR A 212 -6.42 -22.85 -16.79
CA THR A 212 -7.07 -22.03 -17.81
C THR A 212 -6.06 -21.00 -18.30
N PRO A 213 -5.71 -20.97 -19.59
CA PRO A 213 -4.83 -19.93 -20.10
C PRO A 213 -5.50 -18.57 -19.93
N VAL A 214 -4.85 -17.68 -19.17
CA VAL A 214 -5.27 -16.28 -19.09
C VAL A 214 -4.73 -15.56 -20.33
N PRO A 215 -5.57 -14.77 -21.02
CA PRO A 215 -5.08 -13.95 -22.12
C PRO A 215 -4.00 -12.99 -21.64
N SER A 216 -2.87 -12.94 -22.36
CA SER A 216 -1.73 -12.06 -22.00
C SER A 216 -2.11 -10.59 -21.84
N ALA A 217 -3.13 -10.12 -22.58
CA ALA A 217 -3.66 -8.77 -22.43
C ALA A 217 -4.31 -8.51 -21.07
N VAL A 218 -4.93 -9.53 -20.45
CA VAL A 218 -5.53 -9.39 -19.11
C VAL A 218 -4.43 -9.37 -18.05
N GLU A 219 -3.41 -10.21 -18.21
CA GLU A 219 -2.24 -10.21 -17.33
C GLU A 219 -1.54 -8.86 -17.38
N SER A 220 -1.18 -8.38 -18.57
CA SER A 220 -0.52 -7.08 -18.75
C SER A 220 -1.35 -5.87 -18.28
N ALA A 221 -2.68 -6.01 -18.21
CA ALA A 221 -3.53 -4.94 -17.67
C ALA A 221 -3.57 -4.90 -16.14
N LEU A 222 -3.17 -5.99 -15.48
CA LEU A 222 -3.06 -6.08 -14.02
C LEU A 222 -1.64 -5.82 -13.53
N ASP A 223 -0.64 -6.11 -14.35
CA ASP A 223 0.78 -5.93 -14.04
C ASP A 223 1.23 -4.50 -14.31
#